data_147334d49153359844dcc18fa2e73074
#
_entry.id   147334d49153359844dcc18fa2e73074
#
_cell.length_a   1.000
_cell.length_b   1.000
_cell.length_c   1.000
_cell.angle_alpha   90.00
_cell.angle_beta   90.00
_cell.angle_gamma   90.00
#
_symmetry.space_group_name_H-M   'P 1'
#
loop_
_entity.id
_entity.type
_entity.pdbx_description
1 polymer ?
#
loop_
_entity_poly.entity_id
_entity_poly.type
_entity_poly.pdbx_seq_one_letter_code
_entity_poly.pdbx_strand_id
1 'polypeptide(L)'
;DRIELSVQSLDEYRGFAGEDEAIQDTQNTAILLSKLKSTDNDDRLIVTSIQKMSNIKAGKDISQDDIDLIDRKRLVFIIDECHRSVFGDMLIGIKNTFKRALLFGFTGTPVFKENAKHEIMTETIFGDMIHKYTIANGIPDHNVLGFDPYMVRTYDDNELREKVAFSQLKVNSIEEIENDEQKNGCLQPIHERTEDAGHL
;
A
#
# COMPACT_ATOMS: atom_id res chain seq x y z
N ASP A 1 13.03 -1.39 -3.65
CA ASP A 1 13.39 0.03 -3.75
C ASP A 1 14.50 0.47 -2.81
N ARG A 2 14.66 -0.18 -1.68
CA ARG A 2 15.81 -0.01 -0.80
C ARG A 2 16.67 -1.26 -0.89
N ILE A 3 18.00 -1.08 -0.98
CA ILE A 3 18.97 -2.18 -1.00
C ILE A 3 18.76 -3.10 0.20
N GLU A 4 18.49 -2.52 1.37
CA GLU A 4 18.18 -3.22 2.62
C GLU A 4 16.94 -4.13 2.49
N LEU A 5 15.88 -3.66 1.84
CA LEU A 5 14.66 -4.44 1.63
C LEU A 5 14.90 -5.62 0.68
N SER A 6 15.75 -5.43 -0.32
CA SER A 6 16.15 -6.51 -1.23
C SER A 6 16.98 -7.58 -0.51
N VAL A 7 17.89 -7.18 0.37
CA VAL A 7 18.70 -8.10 1.18
C VAL A 7 17.81 -8.85 2.17
N GLN A 8 16.94 -8.15 2.89
CA GLN A 8 16.01 -8.77 3.82
C GLN A 8 15.09 -9.77 3.13
N SER A 9 14.52 -9.39 1.98
CA SER A 9 13.67 -10.30 1.19
C SER A 9 14.43 -11.54 0.73
N LEU A 10 15.69 -11.37 0.30
CA LEU A 10 16.56 -12.49 -0.07
C LEU A 10 16.79 -13.46 1.10
N ASP A 11 17.07 -12.92 2.28
CA ASP A 11 17.34 -13.74 3.46
C ASP A 11 16.07 -14.46 3.94
N GLU A 12 14.93 -13.81 3.91
CA GLU A 12 13.64 -14.43 4.24
C GLU A 12 13.29 -15.55 3.24
N TYR A 13 13.43 -15.31 1.94
CA TYR A 13 13.17 -16.34 0.93
C TYR A 13 14.14 -17.51 1.04
N ARG A 14 15.41 -17.28 1.41
CA ARG A 14 16.38 -18.35 1.71
C ARG A 14 15.95 -19.20 2.91
N GLY A 15 15.32 -18.59 3.90
CA GLY A 15 14.77 -19.32 5.05
C GLY A 15 13.58 -20.22 4.70
N PHE A 16 12.82 -19.89 3.63
CA PHE A 16 11.71 -20.71 3.13
C PHE A 16 12.10 -21.69 2.02
N ALA A 17 13.19 -21.42 1.31
CA ALA A 17 13.70 -22.32 0.28
C ALA A 17 14.24 -23.60 0.91
N GLY A 18 14.01 -24.74 0.28
CA GLY A 18 14.66 -26.00 0.66
C GLY A 18 16.19 -25.90 0.47
N GLU A 19 16.92 -26.82 1.11
CA GLU A 19 18.39 -26.85 1.01
C GLU A 19 18.90 -26.97 -0.46
N ASP A 20 18.04 -27.45 -1.36
CA ASP A 20 18.34 -27.65 -2.79
C ASP A 20 17.84 -26.50 -3.68
N GLU A 21 17.19 -25.45 -3.13
CA GLU A 21 16.69 -24.33 -3.92
C GLU A 21 17.61 -23.11 -3.84
N ALA A 22 18.31 -22.82 -4.95
CA ALA A 22 19.12 -21.62 -5.07
C ALA A 22 18.26 -20.40 -5.37
N ILE A 23 18.25 -19.42 -4.45
CA ILE A 23 17.65 -18.12 -4.67
C ILE A 23 18.67 -17.21 -5.32
N GLN A 24 18.29 -16.68 -6.47
CA GLN A 24 19.19 -15.90 -7.30
C GLN A 24 18.97 -14.40 -7.13
N ASP A 25 20.00 -13.70 -6.66
CA ASP A 25 20.06 -12.25 -6.73
C ASP A 25 20.48 -11.79 -8.13
N THR A 26 19.92 -10.68 -8.58
CA THR A 26 20.22 -10.09 -9.88
C THR A 26 21.01 -8.79 -9.71
N GLN A 27 22.30 -8.82 -9.96
CA GLN A 27 23.16 -7.63 -9.86
C GLN A 27 22.83 -6.59 -10.94
N ASN A 28 22.53 -7.02 -12.16
CA ASN A 28 22.18 -6.14 -13.28
C ASN A 28 21.13 -6.76 -14.22
N THR A 29 20.66 -5.96 -15.19
CA THR A 29 19.63 -6.37 -16.16
C THR A 29 20.08 -7.51 -17.07
N ALA A 30 21.37 -7.59 -17.41
CA ALA A 30 21.88 -8.66 -18.28
C ALA A 30 21.86 -10.01 -17.57
N ILE A 31 22.23 -10.05 -16.29
CA ILE A 31 22.15 -11.26 -15.45
C ILE A 31 20.67 -11.65 -15.28
N LEU A 32 19.78 -10.70 -15.00
CA LEU A 32 18.36 -10.94 -14.92
C LEU A 32 17.81 -11.57 -16.21
N LEU A 33 18.16 -11.01 -17.37
CA LEU A 33 17.75 -11.54 -18.67
C LEU A 33 18.23 -12.99 -18.88
N SER A 34 19.50 -13.25 -18.56
CA SER A 34 20.08 -14.60 -18.65
C SER A 34 19.29 -15.60 -17.79
N LYS A 35 18.98 -15.25 -16.56
CA LYS A 35 18.21 -16.09 -15.62
C LYS A 35 16.78 -16.29 -16.08
N LEU A 36 16.10 -15.25 -16.57
CA LEU A 36 14.76 -15.35 -17.12
C LEU A 36 14.70 -16.30 -18.35
N LYS A 37 15.77 -16.37 -19.13
CA LYS A 37 15.92 -17.29 -20.27
C LYS A 37 16.32 -18.71 -19.87
N SER A 38 16.98 -18.88 -18.73
CA SER A 38 17.48 -20.16 -18.25
C SER A 38 16.35 -21.18 -18.09
N THR A 39 16.67 -22.43 -18.39
CA THR A 39 15.81 -23.61 -18.12
C THR A 39 16.26 -24.38 -16.88
N ASP A 40 17.29 -23.90 -16.20
CA ASP A 40 17.80 -24.50 -14.98
C ASP A 40 16.78 -24.37 -13.84
N ASN A 41 16.71 -25.38 -13.01
CA ASN A 41 15.87 -25.39 -11.83
C ASN A 41 16.31 -24.34 -10.80
N ASP A 42 17.61 -24.10 -10.72
CA ASP A 42 18.20 -23.12 -9.78
C ASP A 42 17.84 -21.67 -10.11
N ASP A 43 17.36 -21.41 -11.33
CA ASP A 43 16.89 -20.09 -11.77
C ASP A 43 15.36 -19.92 -11.70
N ARG A 44 14.65 -20.77 -10.97
CA ARG A 44 13.19 -20.69 -10.86
C ARG A 44 12.71 -19.58 -9.95
N LEU A 45 13.44 -19.29 -8.88
CA LEU A 45 13.11 -18.23 -7.95
C LEU A 45 14.14 -17.09 -8.07
N ILE A 46 13.69 -15.97 -8.58
CA ILE A 46 14.51 -14.79 -8.88
C ILE A 46 14.03 -13.61 -8.04
N VAL A 47 14.89 -13.05 -7.22
CA VAL A 47 14.63 -11.80 -6.51
C VAL A 47 15.26 -10.64 -7.29
N THR A 48 14.47 -9.64 -7.62
CA THR A 48 14.92 -8.50 -8.42
C THR A 48 14.16 -7.22 -8.07
N SER A 49 14.69 -6.07 -8.46
CA SER A 49 13.97 -4.81 -8.33
C SER A 49 13.05 -4.57 -9.53
N ILE A 50 11.96 -3.82 -9.28
CA ILE A 50 11.02 -3.43 -10.33
C ILE A 50 11.70 -2.61 -11.44
N GLN A 51 12.71 -1.80 -11.09
CA GLN A 51 13.50 -1.01 -12.06
C GLN A 51 14.26 -1.92 -13.03
N LYS A 52 14.93 -2.96 -12.52
CA LYS A 52 15.63 -3.93 -13.37
C LYS A 52 14.64 -4.69 -14.25
N MET A 53 13.50 -5.11 -13.68
CA MET A 53 12.47 -5.84 -14.42
C MET A 53 11.82 -4.97 -15.50
N SER A 54 11.56 -3.69 -15.26
CA SER A 54 11.00 -2.77 -16.24
C SER A 54 11.92 -2.47 -17.43
N ASN A 55 13.23 -2.72 -17.28
CA ASN A 55 14.20 -2.62 -18.36
C ASN A 55 14.20 -3.84 -19.30
N ILE A 56 13.57 -4.96 -18.90
CA ILE A 56 13.39 -6.13 -19.74
C ILE A 56 12.23 -5.86 -20.71
N LYS A 57 12.56 -5.29 -21.85
CA LYS A 57 11.61 -4.99 -22.94
C LYS A 57 12.34 -5.06 -24.26
N ALA A 58 11.63 -5.39 -25.34
CA ALA A 58 12.21 -5.37 -26.67
C ALA A 58 12.77 -4.00 -27.04
N GLY A 59 13.96 -3.98 -27.60
CA GLY A 59 14.67 -2.76 -27.94
C GLY A 59 16.05 -3.03 -28.54
N LYS A 60 17.00 -2.13 -28.26
CA LYS A 60 18.32 -2.20 -28.86
C LYS A 60 19.13 -3.43 -28.38
N ASP A 61 19.01 -3.77 -27.09
CA ASP A 61 19.85 -4.78 -26.45
C ASP A 61 19.11 -6.10 -26.16
N ILE A 62 17.77 -6.13 -26.31
CA ILE A 62 16.92 -7.30 -26.05
C ILE A 62 16.01 -7.51 -27.25
N SER A 63 16.12 -8.68 -27.87
CA SER A 63 15.31 -9.02 -29.04
C SER A 63 13.86 -9.35 -28.66
N GLN A 64 12.94 -9.21 -29.62
CA GLN A 64 11.56 -9.65 -29.42
C GLN A 64 11.48 -11.17 -29.19
N ASP A 65 12.35 -11.93 -29.85
CA ASP A 65 12.41 -13.40 -29.68
C ASP A 65 12.79 -13.78 -28.23
N ASP A 66 13.67 -13.00 -27.57
CA ASP A 66 14.00 -13.22 -26.17
C ASP A 66 12.79 -12.98 -25.27
N ILE A 67 12.02 -11.91 -25.51
CA ILE A 67 10.80 -11.61 -24.78
C ILE A 67 9.77 -12.72 -24.99
N ASP A 68 9.57 -13.15 -26.23
CA ASP A 68 8.62 -14.21 -26.56
C ASP A 68 9.02 -15.57 -25.94
N LEU A 69 10.32 -15.85 -25.86
CA LEU A 69 10.83 -17.04 -25.17
C LEU A 69 10.50 -17.00 -23.66
N ILE A 70 10.70 -15.84 -23.04
CA ILE A 70 10.42 -15.65 -21.62
C ILE A 70 8.92 -15.69 -21.36
N ASP A 71 8.09 -15.02 -22.18
CA ASP A 71 6.63 -14.96 -22.00
C ASP A 71 5.92 -16.31 -22.22
N ARG A 72 6.58 -17.27 -22.91
CA ARG A 72 6.09 -18.66 -23.03
C ARG A 72 6.19 -19.44 -21.72
N LYS A 73 7.04 -19.00 -20.79
CA LYS A 73 7.13 -19.60 -19.47
C LYS A 73 5.94 -19.19 -18.60
N ARG A 74 5.64 -19.96 -17.56
CA ARG A 74 4.64 -19.60 -16.54
C ARG A 74 5.29 -18.65 -15.54
N LEU A 75 5.28 -17.35 -15.86
CA LEU A 75 5.81 -16.33 -14.98
C LEU A 75 4.78 -15.95 -13.92
N VAL A 76 5.25 -15.86 -12.68
CA VAL A 76 4.49 -15.34 -11.55
C VAL A 76 5.30 -14.21 -10.92
N PHE A 77 4.74 -13.02 -10.88
CA PHE A 77 5.33 -11.87 -10.22
C PHE A 77 4.67 -11.66 -8.86
N ILE A 78 5.45 -11.70 -7.81
CA ILE A 78 5.06 -11.33 -6.45
C ILE A 78 5.67 -9.96 -6.19
N ILE A 79 4.85 -8.95 -5.98
CA ILE A 79 5.27 -7.56 -5.91
C ILE A 79 4.87 -6.99 -4.55
N ASP A 80 5.86 -6.74 -3.72
CA ASP A 80 5.68 -6.11 -2.43
C ASP A 80 5.61 -4.59 -2.56
N GLU A 81 4.92 -3.93 -1.61
CA GLU A 81 4.70 -2.48 -1.58
C GLU A 81 4.13 -1.94 -2.92
N CYS A 82 3.20 -2.69 -3.51
CA CYS A 82 2.71 -2.46 -4.87
C CYS A 82 1.88 -1.16 -5.03
N HIS A 83 1.57 -0.46 -3.93
CA HIS A 83 0.85 0.82 -3.92
C HIS A 83 1.70 2.02 -4.36
N ARG A 84 3.02 1.88 -4.43
CA ARG A 84 3.90 3.02 -4.73
C ARG A 84 3.63 3.56 -6.13
N SER A 85 3.17 4.82 -6.20
CA SER A 85 2.83 5.52 -7.44
C SER A 85 3.97 5.56 -8.45
N VAL A 86 5.21 5.66 -7.98
CA VAL A 86 6.43 5.63 -8.81
C VAL A 86 6.55 4.34 -9.64
N PHE A 87 5.87 3.28 -9.24
CA PHE A 87 5.93 1.98 -9.92
C PHE A 87 4.81 1.76 -10.95
N GLY A 88 3.80 2.62 -10.97
CA GLY A 88 2.62 2.42 -11.83
C GLY A 88 2.98 2.22 -13.30
N ASP A 89 3.74 3.13 -13.89
CA ASP A 89 4.16 3.04 -15.30
C ASP A 89 5.09 1.85 -15.55
N MET A 90 5.97 1.53 -14.59
CA MET A 90 6.86 0.36 -14.69
C MET A 90 6.07 -0.93 -14.64
N LEU A 91 5.08 -1.04 -13.77
CA LEU A 91 4.20 -2.21 -13.65
C LEU A 91 3.34 -2.41 -14.90
N ILE A 92 2.80 -1.32 -15.45
CA ILE A 92 2.08 -1.36 -16.73
C ILE A 92 3.03 -1.82 -17.84
N GLY A 93 4.26 -1.31 -17.88
CA GLY A 93 5.28 -1.74 -18.84
C GLY A 93 5.59 -3.23 -18.74
N ILE A 94 5.77 -3.75 -17.52
CA ILE A 94 6.00 -5.18 -17.26
C ILE A 94 4.79 -6.01 -17.71
N LYS A 95 3.58 -5.62 -17.34
CA LYS A 95 2.34 -6.30 -17.73
C LYS A 95 2.14 -6.33 -19.25
N ASN A 96 2.48 -5.25 -19.93
CA ASN A 96 2.39 -5.19 -21.40
C ASN A 96 3.46 -6.03 -22.10
N THR A 97 4.64 -6.18 -21.48
CA THR A 97 5.73 -6.99 -22.01
C THR A 97 5.45 -8.48 -21.80
N PHE A 98 4.98 -8.88 -20.62
CA PHE A 98 4.72 -10.27 -20.24
C PHE A 98 3.22 -10.50 -20.08
N LYS A 99 2.54 -10.64 -21.19
CA LYS A 99 1.06 -10.71 -21.24
C LYS A 99 0.48 -11.96 -20.59
N ARG A 100 1.25 -13.04 -20.50
CA ARG A 100 0.84 -14.32 -19.92
C ARG A 100 1.22 -14.46 -18.45
N ALA A 101 1.95 -13.50 -17.88
CA ALA A 101 2.37 -13.54 -16.50
C ALA A 101 1.20 -13.29 -15.54
N LEU A 102 1.26 -13.95 -14.38
CA LEU A 102 0.38 -13.67 -13.25
C LEU A 102 1.07 -12.64 -12.36
N LEU A 103 0.32 -11.62 -11.93
CA LEU A 103 0.82 -10.57 -11.04
C LEU A 103 0.04 -10.60 -9.73
N PHE A 104 0.74 -10.78 -8.62
CA PHE A 104 0.21 -10.66 -7.26
C PHE A 104 0.84 -9.46 -6.57
N GLY A 105 0.02 -8.52 -6.13
CA GLY A 105 0.45 -7.33 -5.40
C GLY A 105 0.15 -7.46 -3.91
N PHE A 106 1.13 -7.16 -3.08
CA PHE A 106 1.00 -7.06 -1.63
C PHE A 106 1.18 -5.59 -1.21
N THR A 107 0.33 -5.12 -0.32
CA THR A 107 0.42 -3.75 0.17
C THR A 107 -0.38 -3.56 1.46
N GLY A 108 0.15 -2.78 2.39
CA GLY A 108 -0.58 -2.33 3.57
C GLY A 108 -1.50 -1.13 3.30
N THR A 109 -1.33 -0.44 2.15
CA THR A 109 -2.06 0.80 1.81
C THR A 109 -2.51 0.79 0.36
N PRO A 110 -3.53 -0.02 -0.01
CA PRO A 110 -4.02 -0.09 -1.38
C PRO A 110 -4.62 1.25 -1.83
N VAL A 111 -4.43 1.59 -3.12
CA VAL A 111 -4.99 2.79 -3.74
C VAL A 111 -6.33 2.43 -4.37
N PHE A 112 -7.42 2.88 -3.75
CA PHE A 112 -8.79 2.76 -4.25
C PHE A 112 -9.23 4.03 -4.98
N LYS A 113 -10.38 3.97 -5.67
CA LYS A 113 -10.99 5.11 -6.40
C LYS A 113 -11.12 6.36 -5.54
N GLU A 114 -11.46 6.20 -4.27
CA GLU A 114 -11.67 7.29 -3.32
C GLU A 114 -10.35 8.02 -2.97
N ASN A 115 -9.23 7.33 -3.07
CA ASN A 115 -7.89 7.84 -2.71
C ASN A 115 -7.02 8.17 -3.94
N ALA A 116 -7.48 7.84 -5.14
CA ALA A 116 -6.74 8.00 -6.39
C ALA A 116 -6.81 9.44 -6.92
N LYS A 117 -6.00 10.33 -6.39
CA LYS A 117 -5.95 11.75 -6.82
C LYS A 117 -5.25 11.99 -8.16
N HIS A 118 -4.70 11.08 -8.85
CA HIS A 118 -3.97 11.03 -10.13
C HIS A 118 -3.12 9.76 -10.22
N GLU A 119 -3.33 8.81 -9.32
CA GLU A 119 -2.55 7.59 -9.24
C GLU A 119 -3.28 6.44 -9.94
N ILE A 120 -2.50 5.55 -10.51
CA ILE A 120 -3.02 4.30 -11.09
C ILE A 120 -3.54 3.46 -9.93
N MET A 121 -4.81 3.09 -10.00
CA MET A 121 -5.45 2.26 -8.99
C MET A 121 -4.81 0.87 -8.94
N THR A 122 -4.64 0.34 -7.74
CA THR A 122 -4.09 -1.01 -7.53
C THR A 122 -4.90 -2.07 -8.29
N GLU A 123 -6.23 -1.94 -8.30
CA GLU A 123 -7.14 -2.83 -9.03
C GLU A 123 -6.92 -2.84 -10.56
N THR A 124 -6.49 -1.72 -11.14
CA THR A 124 -6.24 -1.64 -12.60
C THR A 124 -5.08 -2.54 -13.03
N ILE A 125 -4.08 -2.69 -12.16
CA ILE A 125 -2.89 -3.49 -12.45
C ILE A 125 -3.09 -4.95 -12.04
N PHE A 126 -3.57 -5.18 -10.82
CA PHE A 126 -3.60 -6.50 -10.18
C PHE A 126 -4.97 -7.19 -10.26
N GLY A 127 -6.05 -6.45 -10.57
CA GLY A 127 -7.42 -6.96 -10.52
C GLY A 127 -8.01 -6.88 -9.11
N ASP A 128 -9.01 -7.71 -8.84
CA ASP A 128 -9.75 -7.70 -7.58
C ASP A 128 -8.88 -8.09 -6.38
N MET A 129 -9.23 -7.53 -5.23
CA MET A 129 -8.59 -7.88 -3.96
C MET A 129 -9.00 -9.29 -3.54
N ILE A 130 -8.03 -10.22 -3.51
CA ILE A 130 -8.26 -11.63 -3.20
C ILE A 130 -8.17 -11.95 -1.70
N HIS A 131 -7.47 -11.12 -0.92
CA HIS A 131 -7.31 -11.31 0.52
C HIS A 131 -7.12 -9.96 1.22
N LYS A 132 -7.68 -9.85 2.44
CA LYS A 132 -7.54 -8.67 3.30
C LYS A 132 -7.32 -9.12 4.74
N TYR A 133 -6.22 -8.65 5.34
CA TYR A 133 -5.91 -8.84 6.75
C TYR A 133 -5.62 -7.47 7.38
N THR A 134 -6.48 -7.03 8.27
CA THR A 134 -6.42 -5.68 8.86
C THR A 134 -5.86 -5.71 10.27
N ILE A 135 -5.54 -4.53 10.82
CA ILE A 135 -5.18 -4.38 12.24
C ILE A 135 -6.27 -4.97 13.15
N ALA A 136 -7.55 -4.79 12.78
CA ALA A 136 -8.67 -5.36 13.52
C ALA A 136 -8.69 -6.90 13.54
N ASN A 137 -8.10 -7.55 12.53
CA ASN A 137 -7.87 -8.99 12.52
C ASN A 137 -6.61 -9.36 13.32
N GLY A 138 -5.55 -8.57 13.16
CA GLY A 138 -4.24 -8.86 13.76
C GLY A 138 -4.20 -8.74 15.29
N ILE A 139 -5.01 -7.86 15.89
CA ILE A 139 -5.07 -7.70 17.37
C ILE A 139 -5.61 -8.95 18.05
N PRO A 140 -6.78 -9.51 17.67
CA PRO A 140 -7.28 -10.77 18.24
C PRO A 140 -6.35 -11.96 18.01
N ASP A 141 -5.68 -11.99 16.85
CA ASP A 141 -4.72 -13.05 16.49
C ASP A 141 -3.36 -12.90 17.19
N HIS A 142 -3.18 -11.87 18.01
CA HIS A 142 -1.93 -11.54 18.71
C HIS A 142 -0.73 -11.26 17.76
N ASN A 143 -0.98 -10.98 16.50
CA ASN A 143 0.03 -10.60 15.50
C ASN A 143 0.37 -9.11 15.53
N VAL A 144 -0.52 -8.30 16.12
CA VAL A 144 -0.35 -6.86 16.30
C VAL A 144 -0.65 -6.52 17.76
N LEU A 145 0.19 -5.70 18.37
CA LEU A 145 -0.05 -5.21 19.73
C LEU A 145 -1.29 -4.32 19.74
N GLY A 146 -2.16 -4.56 20.73
CA GLY A 146 -3.25 -3.68 21.04
C GLY A 146 -2.73 -2.31 21.54
N PHE A 147 -3.57 -1.29 21.46
CA PHE A 147 -3.28 0.02 22.03
C PHE A 147 -4.44 0.48 22.90
N ASP A 148 -4.08 1.15 23.97
CA ASP A 148 -5.03 1.82 24.85
C ASP A 148 -4.79 3.33 24.72
N PRO A 149 -5.67 4.08 24.01
CA PRO A 149 -5.45 5.48 23.76
C PRO A 149 -5.65 6.27 25.04
N TYR A 150 -4.58 6.87 25.56
CA TYR A 150 -4.64 7.81 26.65
C TYR A 150 -4.82 9.23 26.11
N MET A 151 -6.03 9.77 26.25
CA MET A 151 -6.32 11.12 25.80
C MET A 151 -5.98 12.14 26.89
N VAL A 152 -5.02 13.01 26.61
CA VAL A 152 -4.73 14.16 27.45
C VAL A 152 -5.44 15.38 26.88
N ARG A 153 -6.38 15.93 27.65
CA ARG A 153 -6.98 17.23 27.33
C ARG A 153 -6.05 18.33 27.81
N THR A 154 -5.64 19.20 26.91
CA THR A 154 -4.78 20.37 27.22
C THR A 154 -5.57 21.63 27.44
N TYR A 155 -6.87 21.61 27.20
CA TYR A 155 -7.80 22.73 27.40
C TYR A 155 -9.20 22.19 27.72
N ASP A 156 -10.05 23.03 28.31
CA ASP A 156 -11.46 22.72 28.49
C ASP A 156 -12.21 22.91 27.17
N ASP A 157 -12.83 21.82 26.67
CA ASP A 157 -13.55 21.83 25.42
C ASP A 157 -14.71 22.84 25.42
N ASN A 158 -15.31 23.12 26.57
CA ASN A 158 -16.40 24.08 26.70
C ASN A 158 -15.87 25.52 26.55
N GLU A 159 -14.75 25.85 27.19
CA GLU A 159 -14.12 27.17 27.02
C GLU A 159 -13.70 27.44 25.58
N LEU A 160 -13.17 26.41 24.89
CA LEU A 160 -12.77 26.55 23.49
C LEU A 160 -13.99 26.77 22.59
N ARG A 161 -15.05 26.02 22.82
CA ARG A 161 -16.32 26.15 22.07
C ARG A 161 -16.94 27.53 22.25
N GLU A 162 -17.03 28.01 23.48
CA GLU A 162 -17.51 29.34 23.77
C GLU A 162 -16.70 30.41 23.05
N LYS A 163 -15.36 30.34 23.13
CA LYS A 163 -14.47 31.27 22.43
C LYS A 163 -14.65 31.23 20.90
N VAL A 164 -14.77 30.04 20.32
CA VAL A 164 -15.01 29.89 18.89
C VAL A 164 -16.40 30.41 18.50
N ALA A 165 -17.43 30.05 19.25
CA ALA A 165 -18.80 30.49 19.02
C ALA A 165 -18.92 32.01 19.12
N PHE A 166 -18.34 32.62 20.15
CA PHE A 166 -18.33 34.08 20.32
C PHE A 166 -17.58 34.78 19.19
N SER A 167 -16.47 34.20 18.74
CA SER A 167 -15.72 34.73 17.60
C SER A 167 -16.52 34.68 16.29
N GLN A 168 -17.26 33.59 16.06
CA GLN A 168 -18.09 33.43 14.86
C GLN A 168 -19.30 34.33 14.89
N LEU A 169 -19.98 34.48 16.02
CA LEU A 169 -21.15 35.30 16.22
C LEU A 169 -20.81 36.79 16.44
N LYS A 170 -19.52 37.11 16.63
CA LYS A 170 -19.02 38.48 16.96
C LYS A 170 -19.64 39.05 18.22
N VAL A 171 -19.86 38.24 19.22
CA VAL A 171 -20.38 38.59 20.54
C VAL A 171 -19.28 38.34 21.60
N ASN A 172 -19.39 39.00 22.74
CA ASN A 172 -18.41 38.88 23.84
C ASN A 172 -18.94 38.03 25.00
N SER A 173 -20.23 37.74 25.04
CA SER A 173 -20.87 36.93 26.08
C SER A 173 -22.07 36.18 25.58
N ILE A 174 -22.51 35.12 26.30
CA ILE A 174 -23.70 34.31 26.00
C ILE A 174 -24.97 35.15 26.02
N GLU A 175 -24.99 36.18 26.85
CA GLU A 175 -26.16 37.06 27.03
C GLU A 175 -26.45 37.92 25.81
N GLU A 176 -25.43 38.16 24.98
CA GLU A 176 -25.55 38.91 23.71
C GLU A 176 -26.11 38.05 22.55
N ILE A 177 -26.30 36.75 22.76
CA ILE A 177 -26.86 35.87 21.73
C ILE A 177 -28.39 35.91 21.79
N GLU A 178 -29.01 36.48 20.80
CA GLU A 178 -30.48 36.64 20.73
C GLU A 178 -31.22 35.34 20.35
N ASN A 179 -30.55 34.38 19.72
CA ASN A 179 -31.16 33.13 19.23
C ASN A 179 -30.99 32.01 20.23
N ASP A 180 -32.07 31.47 20.78
CA ASP A 180 -32.08 30.38 21.77
C ASP A 180 -31.48 29.07 21.24
N GLU A 181 -31.62 28.76 19.95
CA GLU A 181 -30.98 27.55 19.37
C GLU A 181 -29.46 27.67 19.30
N GLN A 182 -28.95 28.86 18.98
CA GLN A 182 -27.50 29.13 18.98
C GLN A 182 -26.94 29.14 20.41
N LYS A 183 -27.69 29.66 21.36
CA LYS A 183 -27.36 29.66 22.78
C LYS A 183 -27.25 28.23 23.34
N ASN A 184 -28.25 27.40 23.04
CA ASN A 184 -28.21 25.97 23.44
C ASN A 184 -27.10 25.20 22.75
N GLY A 185 -26.79 25.48 21.47
CA GLY A 185 -25.66 24.86 20.76
C GLY A 185 -24.29 25.14 21.35
N CYS A 186 -24.10 26.31 21.99
CA CYS A 186 -22.87 26.65 22.71
C CYS A 186 -22.71 25.93 24.07
N LEU A 187 -23.82 25.52 24.68
CA LEU A 187 -23.85 24.96 26.03
C LEU A 187 -23.90 23.41 26.08
N GLN A 188 -24.19 22.74 24.97
CA GLN A 188 -24.30 21.27 24.98
C GLN A 188 -22.92 20.59 25.06
N PRO A 189 -22.69 19.68 26.03
CA PRO A 189 -21.44 18.93 26.14
C PRO A 189 -21.26 17.93 24.98
N ILE A 190 -20.01 17.70 24.60
CA ILE A 190 -19.62 16.82 23.47
C ILE A 190 -20.06 15.35 23.67
N HIS A 191 -20.31 14.94 24.90
CA HIS A 191 -20.60 13.53 25.25
C HIS A 191 -21.95 13.00 24.72
N GLU A 192 -22.90 13.84 24.33
CA GLU A 192 -24.20 13.37 23.85
C GLU A 192 -24.27 13.00 22.36
N ARG A 193 -23.19 13.26 21.58
CA ARG A 193 -23.18 12.99 20.13
C ARG A 193 -22.52 11.67 19.71
N THR A 194 -21.95 10.89 20.63
CA THR A 194 -21.20 9.68 20.28
C THR A 194 -22.00 8.40 20.32
N GLU A 195 -23.28 8.42 20.75
CA GLU A 195 -24.11 7.20 20.78
C GLU A 195 -24.85 6.87 19.48
N ASP A 196 -24.96 7.82 18.54
CA ASP A 196 -25.70 7.60 17.26
C ASP A 196 -24.83 7.18 16.06
N ALA A 197 -23.51 7.03 16.22
CA ALA A 197 -22.59 6.59 15.13
C ALA A 197 -22.27 5.09 15.16
N GLY A 198 -22.99 4.29 15.92
CA GLY A 198 -22.73 2.88 16.18
C GLY A 198 -23.54 1.87 15.35
N HIS A 199 -24.07 2.23 14.20
CA HIS A 199 -24.69 1.27 13.27
C HIS A 199 -24.44 1.71 11.81
N LEU A 200 -23.31 1.29 11.29
CA LEU A 200 -23.12 1.01 9.84
C LEU A 200 -22.02 -0.04 9.68
#